data_5d95033959cc10ca852658b53e808790
#
_entry.id   5d95033959cc10ca852658b53e808790
#
_cell.length_a   1.000
_cell.length_b   1.000
_cell.length_c   1.000
_cell.angle_alpha   90.00
_cell.angle_beta   90.00
_cell.angle_gamma   90.00
#
_symmetry.space_group_name_H-M   'P 1'
#
loop_
_entity.id
_entity.type
_entity.pdbx_description
1 polymer ?
#
loop_
_entity_poly.entity_id
_entity_poly.type
_entity_poly.pdbx_seq_one_letter_code
_entity_poly.pdbx_strand_id
1 'polypeptide(L)'
;MFEISYPGNIMQSILLISTGSIAFGIIMFGLYRLHIHKKVTKNLRERKNDNFTTFLNHFRNSKTSNEVILIVYNVLSKSTISTEEMPVLPSDDLRKVWGFDDDLNDFIMDLQKKLKISEIRCEGLMVEKLNTVEDLVIILSKKYTEK
;
A
#
# COMPACT_ATOMS: atom_id res chain seq x y z
N MET A 1 25.16 25.52 -56.14
CA MET A 1 23.72 25.33 -55.85
C MET A 1 23.66 24.54 -54.56
N PHE A 2 23.45 25.19 -53.43
CA PHE A 2 23.41 24.52 -52.14
C PHE A 2 21.94 24.24 -51.82
N GLU A 3 21.55 22.96 -51.76
CA GLU A 3 20.24 22.55 -51.27
C GLU A 3 20.18 22.74 -49.75
N ILE A 4 19.33 23.65 -49.35
CA ILE A 4 19.01 23.85 -47.92
C ILE A 4 18.04 22.75 -47.53
N SER A 5 18.57 21.73 -46.86
CA SER A 5 17.75 20.67 -46.27
C SER A 5 16.87 21.28 -45.15
N TYR A 6 15.56 21.18 -45.31
CA TYR A 6 14.56 21.75 -44.40
C TYR A 6 14.61 21.10 -42.98
N PRO A 7 14.58 21.89 -41.93
CA PRO A 7 14.62 21.39 -40.53
C PRO A 7 13.36 20.64 -40.10
N GLY A 8 12.34 20.50 -40.96
CA GLY A 8 11.07 19.84 -40.64
C GLY A 8 11.18 18.34 -40.27
N ASN A 9 12.16 17.65 -40.86
CA ASN A 9 12.32 16.21 -40.61
C ASN A 9 12.84 15.89 -39.22
N ILE A 10 13.68 16.75 -38.64
CA ILE A 10 14.24 16.56 -37.28
C ILE A 10 13.16 16.75 -36.23
N MET A 11 12.32 17.77 -36.38
CA MET A 11 11.24 18.08 -35.44
C MET A 11 10.15 16.99 -35.44
N GLN A 12 9.79 16.43 -36.61
CA GLN A 12 8.89 15.29 -36.70
C GLN A 12 9.46 14.03 -36.05
N SER A 13 10.76 13.77 -36.24
CA SER A 13 11.42 12.62 -35.60
C SER A 13 11.46 12.72 -34.08
N ILE A 14 11.72 13.91 -33.55
CA ILE A 14 11.71 14.16 -32.08
C ILE A 14 10.29 13.96 -31.51
N LEU A 15 9.27 14.44 -32.22
CA LEU A 15 7.88 14.29 -31.81
C LEU A 15 7.42 12.82 -31.80
N LEU A 16 7.82 12.04 -32.80
CA LEU A 16 7.55 10.60 -32.89
C LEU A 16 8.24 9.80 -31.78
N ILE A 17 9.48 10.13 -31.45
CA ILE A 17 10.22 9.46 -30.37
C ILE A 17 9.60 9.79 -29.01
N SER A 18 9.21 11.05 -28.76
CA SER A 18 8.62 11.47 -27.49
C SER A 18 7.24 10.84 -27.27
N THR A 19 6.38 10.80 -28.28
CA THR A 19 5.06 10.16 -28.19
C THR A 19 5.16 8.65 -28.02
N GLY A 20 6.12 8.00 -28.70
CA GLY A 20 6.40 6.57 -28.54
C GLY A 20 6.86 6.20 -27.12
N SER A 21 7.71 7.03 -26.52
CA SER A 21 8.20 6.81 -25.16
C SER A 21 7.10 6.95 -24.10
N ILE A 22 6.20 7.92 -24.27
CA ILE A 22 5.05 8.10 -23.37
C ILE A 22 4.07 6.94 -23.48
N ALA A 23 3.73 6.52 -24.70
CA ALA A 23 2.84 5.38 -24.94
C ALA A 23 3.42 4.08 -24.34
N PHE A 24 4.73 3.84 -24.53
CA PHE A 24 5.41 2.69 -23.93
C PHE A 24 5.37 2.73 -22.39
N GLY A 25 5.59 3.90 -21.76
CA GLY A 25 5.49 4.09 -20.33
C GLY A 25 4.09 3.74 -19.80
N ILE A 26 3.04 4.19 -20.48
CA ILE A 26 1.65 3.91 -20.10
C ILE A 26 1.35 2.40 -20.21
N ILE A 27 1.80 1.75 -21.28
CA ILE A 27 1.60 0.31 -21.46
C ILE A 27 2.34 -0.48 -20.39
N MET A 28 3.59 -0.16 -20.09
CA MET A 28 4.38 -0.82 -19.05
C MET A 28 3.76 -0.64 -17.65
N PHE A 29 3.27 0.57 -17.36
CA PHE A 29 2.56 0.85 -16.11
C PHE A 29 1.24 0.04 -16.02
N GLY A 30 0.50 -0.06 -17.10
CA GLY A 30 -0.72 -0.89 -17.16
C GLY A 30 -0.43 -2.38 -16.95
N LEU A 31 0.61 -2.91 -17.59
CA LEU A 31 1.04 -4.30 -17.42
C LEU A 31 1.53 -4.58 -16.00
N TYR A 32 2.28 -3.65 -15.40
CA TYR A 32 2.73 -3.73 -14.01
C TYR A 32 1.54 -3.77 -13.04
N ARG A 33 0.54 -2.89 -13.21
CA ARG A 33 -0.70 -2.91 -12.42
C ARG A 33 -1.47 -4.23 -12.58
N LEU A 34 -1.60 -4.75 -13.79
CA LEU A 34 -2.25 -6.04 -14.03
C LEU A 34 -1.50 -7.19 -13.36
N HIS A 35 -0.18 -7.16 -13.36
CA HIS A 35 0.64 -8.18 -12.69
C HIS A 35 0.43 -8.17 -11.17
N ILE A 36 0.47 -6.98 -10.55
CA ILE A 36 0.17 -6.83 -9.12
C ILE A 36 -1.25 -7.31 -8.81
N HIS A 37 -2.23 -6.90 -9.60
CA HIS A 37 -3.62 -7.30 -9.40
C HIS A 37 -3.81 -8.81 -9.46
N LYS A 38 -3.17 -9.49 -10.42
CA LYS A 38 -3.20 -10.97 -10.52
C LYS A 38 -2.56 -11.64 -9.30
N LYS A 39 -1.43 -11.12 -8.83
CA LYS A 39 -0.73 -11.65 -7.65
C LYS A 39 -1.58 -11.48 -6.38
N VAL A 40 -2.16 -10.31 -6.19
CA VAL A 40 -3.07 -10.01 -5.07
C VAL A 40 -4.31 -10.92 -5.13
N THR A 41 -4.97 -11.03 -6.29
CA THR A 41 -6.16 -11.88 -6.45
C THR A 41 -5.87 -13.37 -6.19
N LYS A 42 -4.68 -13.85 -6.59
CA LYS A 42 -4.26 -15.22 -6.30
C LYS A 42 -4.10 -15.43 -4.78
N ASN A 43 -3.41 -14.54 -4.11
CA ASN A 43 -3.23 -14.59 -2.65
C ASN A 43 -4.57 -14.53 -1.90
N LEU A 44 -5.53 -13.74 -2.40
CA LEU A 44 -6.89 -13.65 -1.87
C LEU A 44 -7.64 -14.98 -1.92
N ARG A 45 -7.52 -15.70 -3.03
CA ARG A 45 -8.19 -17.01 -3.20
C ARG A 45 -7.64 -18.06 -2.24
N GLU A 46 -6.36 -18.01 -1.94
CA GLU A 46 -5.69 -18.92 -1.01
C GLU A 46 -6.08 -18.66 0.44
N ARG A 47 -6.57 -17.44 0.77
CA ARG A 47 -6.93 -16.96 2.11
C ARG A 47 -8.44 -16.99 2.44
N LYS A 48 -9.24 -17.74 1.68
CA LYS A 48 -10.71 -17.77 1.87
C LYS A 48 -11.19 -18.12 3.27
N ASN A 49 -10.38 -18.79 4.07
CA ASN A 49 -10.70 -19.19 5.44
C ASN A 49 -10.21 -18.18 6.49
N ASP A 50 -9.42 -17.19 6.09
CA ASP A 50 -8.90 -16.17 7.00
C ASP A 50 -9.94 -15.04 7.10
N ASN A 51 -10.44 -14.82 8.30
CA ASN A 51 -11.45 -13.82 8.59
C ASN A 51 -11.04 -12.96 9.78
N PHE A 52 -11.84 -11.95 10.10
CA PHE A 52 -11.61 -11.08 11.25
C PHE A 52 -11.45 -11.86 12.57
N THR A 53 -12.17 -12.95 12.75
CA THR A 53 -12.08 -13.79 13.96
C THR A 53 -10.69 -14.41 14.10
N THR A 54 -10.14 -14.94 13.00
CA THR A 54 -8.76 -15.48 12.97
C THR A 54 -7.74 -14.39 13.29
N PHE A 55 -7.90 -13.22 12.68
CA PHE A 55 -7.06 -12.06 12.93
C PHE A 55 -7.12 -11.62 14.41
N LEU A 56 -8.32 -11.47 14.97
CA LEU A 56 -8.53 -11.10 16.37
C LEU A 56 -7.94 -12.12 17.34
N ASN A 57 -8.11 -13.43 17.06
CA ASN A 57 -7.59 -14.50 17.91
C ASN A 57 -6.06 -14.49 18.01
N HIS A 58 -5.36 -14.05 16.95
CA HIS A 58 -3.89 -13.89 16.99
C HIS A 58 -3.45 -12.96 18.13
N PHE A 59 -4.20 -11.89 18.36
CA PHE A 59 -3.88 -10.88 19.37
C PHE A 59 -4.48 -11.16 20.74
N ARG A 60 -5.22 -12.26 20.93
CA ARG A 60 -5.98 -12.55 22.16
C ARG A 60 -5.12 -12.58 23.43
N ASN A 61 -3.86 -13.01 23.31
CA ASN A 61 -2.93 -13.11 24.43
C ASN A 61 -1.97 -11.93 24.51
N SER A 62 -2.11 -10.94 23.67
CA SER A 62 -1.28 -9.74 23.63
C SER A 62 -1.94 -8.60 24.38
N LYS A 63 -1.15 -7.63 24.87
CA LYS A 63 -1.66 -6.40 25.49
C LYS A 63 -2.15 -5.38 24.45
N THR A 64 -2.79 -5.85 23.38
CA THR A 64 -3.28 -5.00 22.30
C THR A 64 -4.74 -4.62 22.51
N SER A 65 -5.12 -3.41 22.11
CA SER A 65 -6.50 -2.94 22.20
C SER A 65 -7.36 -3.53 21.10
N ASN A 66 -8.51 -4.11 21.46
CA ASN A 66 -9.48 -4.62 20.50
C ASN A 66 -9.98 -3.54 19.53
N GLU A 67 -10.06 -2.28 19.97
CA GLU A 67 -10.46 -1.16 19.14
C GLU A 67 -9.41 -0.87 18.05
N VAL A 68 -8.13 -0.91 18.41
CA VAL A 68 -7.02 -0.76 17.45
C VAL A 68 -7.03 -1.89 16.43
N ILE A 69 -7.19 -3.15 16.90
CA ILE A 69 -7.26 -4.32 16.03
C ILE A 69 -8.39 -4.17 15.01
N LEU A 70 -9.58 -3.79 15.47
CA LEU A 70 -10.77 -3.61 14.62
C LEU A 70 -10.57 -2.51 13.58
N ILE A 71 -10.03 -1.36 13.99
CA ILE A 71 -9.82 -0.22 13.08
C ILE A 71 -8.76 -0.56 12.05
N VAL A 72 -7.62 -1.14 12.43
CA VAL A 72 -6.57 -1.54 11.50
C VAL A 72 -7.10 -2.56 10.49
N TYR A 73 -7.78 -3.61 10.97
CA TYR A 73 -8.38 -4.61 10.09
C TYR A 73 -9.34 -3.98 9.08
N ASN A 74 -10.30 -3.17 9.55
CA ASN A 74 -11.31 -2.55 8.69
C ASN A 74 -10.72 -1.58 7.66
N VAL A 75 -9.68 -0.85 8.02
CA VAL A 75 -9.03 0.08 7.08
C VAL A 75 -8.24 -0.69 6.04
N LEU A 76 -7.48 -1.70 6.43
CA LEU A 76 -6.73 -2.53 5.50
C LEU A 76 -7.66 -3.35 4.60
N SER A 77 -8.65 -4.03 5.13
CA SER A 77 -9.56 -4.86 4.33
C SER A 77 -10.32 -4.09 3.26
N LYS A 78 -10.55 -2.78 3.48
CA LYS A 78 -11.26 -1.88 2.54
C LYS A 78 -10.32 -1.05 1.66
N SER A 79 -9.03 -1.00 1.96
CA SER A 79 -8.06 -0.16 1.23
C SER A 79 -7.62 -0.74 -0.10
N THR A 80 -8.05 -1.94 -0.44
CA THR A 80 -7.65 -2.61 -1.67
C THR A 80 -8.39 -2.10 -2.90
N ILE A 81 -7.70 -2.14 -4.00
CA ILE A 81 -8.18 -1.86 -5.37
C ILE A 81 -9.29 -2.88 -5.79
N SER A 82 -9.55 -3.88 -4.97
CA SER A 82 -10.57 -4.91 -5.17
C SER A 82 -11.92 -4.46 -4.59
N THR A 83 -13.01 -4.74 -5.29
CA THR A 83 -14.38 -4.57 -4.80
C THR A 83 -14.74 -5.59 -3.70
N GLU A 84 -13.92 -6.60 -3.48
CA GLU A 84 -14.09 -7.62 -2.44
C GLU A 84 -13.21 -7.30 -1.23
N GLU A 85 -13.74 -7.50 -0.03
CA GLU A 85 -12.98 -7.33 1.21
C GLU A 85 -11.80 -8.32 1.23
N MET A 86 -10.61 -7.80 1.47
CA MET A 86 -9.39 -8.59 1.51
C MET A 86 -9.12 -9.09 2.92
N PRO A 87 -8.96 -10.43 3.12
CA PRO A 87 -8.56 -10.95 4.43
C PRO A 87 -7.16 -10.42 4.78
N VAL A 88 -7.06 -9.85 5.98
CA VAL A 88 -5.83 -9.28 6.54
C VAL A 88 -5.19 -10.31 7.45
N LEU A 89 -3.89 -10.58 7.25
CA LEU A 89 -3.12 -11.44 8.15
C LEU A 89 -2.16 -10.58 9.00
N PRO A 90 -1.93 -10.96 10.26
CA PRO A 90 -0.94 -10.28 11.12
C PRO A 90 0.46 -10.26 10.51
N SER A 91 0.84 -11.34 9.82
CA SER A 91 2.14 -11.51 9.16
C SER A 91 2.27 -10.80 7.81
N ASP A 92 1.21 -10.14 7.33
CA ASP A 92 1.27 -9.44 6.05
C ASP A 92 2.29 -8.30 6.10
N ASP A 93 3.18 -8.29 5.12
CA ASP A 93 4.14 -7.21 4.91
C ASP A 93 3.42 -5.97 4.36
N LEU A 94 3.54 -4.85 5.07
CA LEU A 94 2.86 -3.60 4.73
C LEU A 94 3.27 -3.05 3.36
N ARG A 95 4.52 -3.24 2.97
CA ARG A 95 5.02 -2.78 1.67
C ARG A 95 4.70 -3.75 0.54
N LYS A 96 5.00 -5.05 0.75
CA LYS A 96 4.89 -6.06 -0.33
C LYS A 96 3.46 -6.49 -0.62
N VAL A 97 2.61 -6.57 0.41
CA VAL A 97 1.21 -7.02 0.28
C VAL A 97 0.28 -5.84 0.08
N TRP A 98 0.49 -4.74 0.84
CA TRP A 98 -0.39 -3.59 0.86
C TRP A 98 0.11 -2.42 0.01
N GLY A 99 1.37 -2.49 -0.48
CA GLY A 99 1.94 -1.50 -1.37
C GLY A 99 2.23 -0.15 -0.71
N PHE A 100 2.35 -0.10 0.62
CA PHE A 100 2.70 1.12 1.34
C PHE A 100 4.21 1.35 1.31
N ASP A 101 4.75 1.83 0.21
CA ASP A 101 6.15 2.23 0.14
C ASP A 101 6.33 3.66 0.70
N ASP A 102 6.01 4.66 -0.10
CA ASP A 102 6.17 6.06 0.28
C ASP A 102 4.98 6.57 1.11
N ASP A 103 3.80 5.96 0.95
CA ASP A 103 2.54 6.39 1.58
C ASP A 103 2.31 5.81 2.98
N LEU A 104 3.26 5.03 3.53
CA LEU A 104 3.10 4.39 4.84
C LEU A 104 2.89 5.41 5.97
N ASN A 105 3.58 6.54 5.90
CA ASN A 105 3.42 7.62 6.88
C ASN A 105 2.00 8.21 6.85
N ASP A 106 1.48 8.49 5.67
CA ASP A 106 0.13 9.06 5.50
C ASP A 106 -0.92 8.07 5.98
N PHE A 107 -0.73 6.78 5.69
CA PHE A 107 -1.59 5.72 6.17
C PHE A 107 -1.60 5.63 7.71
N ILE A 108 -0.44 5.70 8.36
CA ILE A 108 -0.34 5.71 9.83
C ILE A 108 -1.03 6.95 10.41
N MET A 109 -0.83 8.13 9.82
CA MET A 109 -1.49 9.37 10.25
C MET A 109 -3.02 9.25 10.16
N ASP A 110 -3.55 8.63 9.14
CA ASP A 110 -4.99 8.40 9.00
C ASP A 110 -5.53 7.44 10.07
N LEU A 111 -4.80 6.39 10.40
CA LEU A 111 -5.15 5.50 11.51
C LEU A 111 -5.13 6.23 12.86
N GLN A 112 -4.15 7.07 13.10
CA GLN A 112 -4.05 7.88 14.32
C GLN A 112 -5.24 8.82 14.47
N LYS A 113 -5.63 9.50 13.41
CA LYS A 113 -6.83 10.36 13.40
C LYS A 113 -8.09 9.55 13.75
N LYS A 114 -8.25 8.35 13.16
CA LYS A 114 -9.39 7.45 13.45
C LYS A 114 -9.40 6.97 14.90
N LEU A 115 -8.24 6.68 15.47
CA LEU A 115 -8.05 6.28 16.87
C LEU A 115 -8.07 7.44 17.85
N LYS A 116 -8.08 8.68 17.37
CA LYS A 116 -7.98 9.90 18.19
C LYS A 116 -6.77 9.90 19.12
N ILE A 117 -5.66 9.34 18.70
CA ILE A 117 -4.39 9.37 19.41
C ILE A 117 -3.55 10.54 18.91
N SER A 118 -2.73 11.11 19.82
CA SER A 118 -1.80 12.16 19.46
C SER A 118 -0.82 11.68 18.39
N GLU A 119 -0.42 12.58 17.51
CA GLU A 119 0.53 12.27 16.43
C GLU A 119 1.74 11.52 16.99
N ILE A 120 1.92 10.30 16.53
CA ILE A 120 3.21 9.65 16.60
C ILE A 120 4.05 10.40 15.56
N ARG A 121 4.94 11.28 16.00
CA ARG A 121 6.00 11.72 15.09
C ARG A 121 6.75 10.47 14.69
N CYS A 122 6.48 10.00 13.49
CA CYS A 122 7.23 8.91 12.86
C CYS A 122 8.62 9.46 12.51
N GLU A 123 9.40 9.82 13.54
CA GLU A 123 10.82 10.08 13.36
C GLU A 123 11.43 8.79 12.84
N GLY A 124 12.03 8.85 11.68
CA GLY A 124 12.51 7.80 10.76
C GLY A 124 12.79 6.39 11.30
N LEU A 125 13.24 6.25 12.56
CA LEU A 125 13.55 4.98 13.22
C LEU A 125 12.33 4.09 13.52
N MET A 126 11.12 4.61 13.65
CA MET A 126 9.92 3.79 13.90
C MET A 126 9.34 3.22 12.63
N VAL A 127 9.38 3.96 11.53
CA VAL A 127 8.86 3.51 10.23
C VAL A 127 9.74 2.42 9.63
N GLU A 128 11.05 2.48 9.86
CA GLU A 128 11.99 1.44 9.42
C GLU A 128 11.75 0.07 10.10
N LYS A 129 11.17 0.07 11.31
CA LYS A 129 10.85 -1.15 12.06
C LYS A 129 9.45 -1.69 11.78
N LEU A 130 8.60 -0.92 11.10
CA LEU A 130 7.26 -1.34 10.71
C LEU A 130 7.33 -2.14 9.42
N ASN A 131 7.31 -3.46 9.55
CA ASN A 131 7.32 -4.35 8.41
C ASN A 131 5.98 -5.06 8.23
N THR A 132 5.31 -5.42 9.32
CA THR A 132 4.10 -6.25 9.28
C THR A 132 2.88 -5.52 9.86
N VAL A 133 1.71 -6.06 9.55
CA VAL A 133 0.45 -5.59 10.16
C VAL A 133 0.47 -5.79 11.68
N GLU A 134 1.11 -6.86 12.17
CA GLU A 134 1.28 -7.12 13.61
C GLU A 134 2.08 -6.00 14.27
N ASP A 135 3.24 -5.60 13.70
CA ASP A 135 4.04 -4.50 14.21
C ASP A 135 3.21 -3.21 14.32
N LEU A 136 2.41 -2.93 13.30
CA LEU A 136 1.54 -1.76 13.26
C LEU A 136 0.50 -1.80 14.39
N VAL A 137 -0.19 -2.93 14.59
CA VAL A 137 -1.20 -3.11 15.65
C VAL A 137 -0.57 -2.94 17.03
N ILE A 138 0.60 -3.51 17.27
CA ILE A 138 1.31 -3.43 18.56
C ILE A 138 1.70 -1.99 18.86
N ILE A 139 2.29 -1.28 17.90
CA ILE A 139 2.74 0.11 18.09
C ILE A 139 1.56 1.05 18.34
N LEU A 140 0.49 0.92 17.55
CA LEU A 140 -0.71 1.73 17.71
C LEU A 140 -1.41 1.43 19.05
N SER A 141 -1.46 0.15 19.47
CA SER A 141 -2.07 -0.24 20.76
C SER A 141 -1.32 0.33 21.94
N LYS A 142 0.01 0.32 21.90
CA LYS A 142 0.83 0.94 22.94
C LYS A 142 0.49 2.42 23.08
N LYS A 143 0.42 3.15 21.98
CA LYS A 143 0.08 4.58 21.99
C LYS A 143 -1.37 4.84 22.38
N TYR A 144 -2.28 3.96 22.01
CA TYR A 144 -3.69 4.05 22.39
C TYR A 144 -3.89 3.91 23.92
N THR A 145 -3.10 3.08 24.59
CA THR A 145 -3.16 2.88 26.05
C THR A 145 -2.43 3.95 26.86
N GLU A 146 -1.54 4.71 26.25
CA GLU A 146 -0.85 5.86 26.88
C GLU A 146 -1.70 7.15 26.89
N LYS A 147 -2.89 7.13 26.29
CA LYS A 147 -3.84 8.25 26.19
C LYS A 147 -4.65 8.43 27.48
#